data_4dc1bfe4e86793048bc52dda72d49471
#
_entry.id   4dc1bfe4e86793048bc52dda72d49471
#
_cell.length_a   1.000
_cell.length_b   1.000
_cell.length_c   1.000
_cell.angle_alpha   90.00
_cell.angle_beta   90.00
_cell.angle_gamma   90.00
#
_symmetry.space_group_name_H-M   'P 1'
#
loop_
_entity.id
_entity.type
_entity.pdbx_description
1 polymer ?
#
loop_
_entity_poly.entity_id
_entity_poly.type
_entity_poly.pdbx_seq_one_letter_code
_entity_poly.pdbx_strand_id
1 'polypeptide(L)'
;MRESLTRDLGFSKEDREKNIERITFVAKLLSRNGVGCICSFISPYQSIRDNVRANTTNFLEVFVDAPLDVVIERDVKGMYKKALAGEIPNFTGISDPFEAPENPDIHVRTDKQTVAESAAYIIGELEKRGLIPVAEPA
;
A
#
# COMPACT_ATOMS: atom_id res chain seq x y z
N MET A 1 -7.03 -12.11 4.23
CA MET A 1 -6.64 -11.53 5.52
C MET A 1 -7.84 -11.01 6.32
N ARG A 2 -8.78 -10.26 5.71
CA ARG A 2 -9.97 -9.74 6.41
C ARG A 2 -10.90 -10.85 6.94
N GLU A 3 -10.91 -12.00 6.33
CA GLU A 3 -11.72 -13.16 6.76
C GLU A 3 -11.05 -13.99 7.86
N SER A 4 -9.79 -13.76 8.14
CA SER A 4 -9.01 -14.54 9.10
C SER A 4 -8.34 -13.65 10.16
N LEU A 5 -7.15 -13.13 9.85
CA LEU A 5 -6.27 -12.43 10.78
C LEU A 5 -6.87 -11.13 11.33
N THR A 6 -7.70 -10.44 10.57
CA THR A 6 -8.25 -9.12 10.91
C THR A 6 -9.78 -9.04 10.77
N ARG A 7 -10.47 -10.18 10.92
CA ARG A 7 -11.93 -10.26 10.80
C ARG A 7 -12.69 -9.49 11.88
N ASP A 8 -12.05 -9.25 13.01
CA ASP A 8 -12.56 -8.52 14.16
C ASP A 8 -12.43 -6.99 14.02
N LEU A 9 -11.74 -6.50 12.98
CA LEU A 9 -11.45 -5.08 12.80
C LEU A 9 -12.41 -4.44 11.79
N GLY A 10 -12.85 -3.21 12.12
CA GLY A 10 -13.62 -2.33 11.26
C GLY A 10 -12.75 -1.42 10.39
N PHE A 11 -13.20 -0.16 10.23
CA PHE A 11 -12.56 0.86 9.40
C PHE A 11 -12.28 2.16 10.15
N SER A 12 -12.41 2.17 11.49
CA SER A 12 -11.96 3.30 12.31
C SER A 12 -10.45 3.49 12.16
N LYS A 13 -9.94 4.64 12.59
CA LYS A 13 -8.50 4.91 12.57
C LYS A 13 -7.75 3.83 13.35
N GLU A 14 -8.20 3.53 14.57
CA GLU A 14 -7.61 2.54 15.45
C GLU A 14 -7.62 1.13 14.84
N ASP A 15 -8.72 0.76 14.18
CA ASP A 15 -8.81 -0.54 13.49
C ASP A 15 -7.87 -0.63 12.28
N ARG A 16 -7.68 0.47 11.56
CA ARG A 16 -6.71 0.55 10.46
C ARG A 16 -5.28 0.41 10.97
N GLU A 17 -4.95 1.08 12.08
CA GLU A 17 -3.66 0.97 12.75
C GLU A 17 -3.38 -0.48 13.17
N LYS A 18 -4.30 -1.10 13.91
CA LYS A 18 -4.20 -2.51 14.31
C LYS A 18 -4.10 -3.47 13.12
N ASN A 19 -4.83 -3.19 12.05
CA ASN A 19 -4.76 -4.01 10.84
C ASN A 19 -3.35 -4.00 10.24
N ILE A 20 -2.74 -2.82 10.08
CA ILE A 20 -1.38 -2.68 9.54
C ILE A 20 -0.36 -3.30 10.52
N GLU A 21 -0.53 -3.08 11.82
CA GLU A 21 0.36 -3.65 12.84
C GLU A 21 0.40 -5.19 12.79
N ARG A 22 -0.76 -5.86 12.75
CA ARG A 22 -0.84 -7.33 12.63
C ARG A 22 -0.20 -7.84 11.33
N ILE A 23 -0.42 -7.14 10.23
CA ILE A 23 0.16 -7.50 8.93
C ILE A 23 1.67 -7.30 8.95
N THR A 24 2.15 -6.21 9.52
CA THR A 24 3.58 -5.93 9.68
C THR A 24 4.25 -7.01 10.52
N PHE A 25 3.61 -7.48 11.58
CA PHE A 25 4.13 -8.59 12.38
C PHE A 25 4.34 -9.85 11.55
N VAL A 26 3.34 -10.24 10.74
CA VAL A 26 3.43 -11.42 9.87
C VAL A 26 4.50 -11.22 8.79
N ALA A 27 4.53 -10.06 8.12
CA ALA A 27 5.54 -9.76 7.11
C ALA A 27 6.96 -9.78 7.69
N LYS A 28 7.16 -9.24 8.89
CA LYS A 28 8.43 -9.27 9.61
C LYS A 28 8.86 -10.70 9.96
N LEU A 29 7.93 -11.56 10.39
CA LEU A 29 8.21 -12.95 10.66
C LEU A 29 8.68 -13.70 9.41
N LEU A 30 7.99 -13.51 8.29
CA LEU A 30 8.34 -14.12 7.01
C LEU A 30 9.67 -13.59 6.47
N SER A 31 9.88 -12.29 6.50
CA SER A 31 11.08 -11.62 6.02
C SER A 31 12.34 -12.08 6.77
N ARG A 32 12.27 -12.28 8.09
CA ARG A 32 13.36 -12.83 8.89
C ARG A 32 13.75 -14.26 8.50
N ASN A 33 12.85 -14.98 7.84
CA ASN A 33 13.08 -16.32 7.34
C ASN A 33 13.36 -16.34 5.82
N GLY A 34 13.78 -15.22 5.24
CA GLY A 34 14.18 -15.12 3.84
C GLY A 34 13.04 -15.07 2.83
N VAL A 35 11.80 -14.81 3.28
CA VAL A 35 10.63 -14.72 2.39
C VAL A 35 10.36 -13.26 2.05
N GLY A 36 10.37 -12.92 0.75
CA GLY A 36 9.93 -11.62 0.26
C GLY A 36 8.43 -11.42 0.46
N CYS A 37 8.03 -10.29 1.03
CA CYS A 37 6.63 -9.97 1.31
C CYS A 37 6.17 -8.75 0.54
N ILE A 38 5.08 -8.87 -0.21
CA ILE A 38 4.39 -7.75 -0.87
C ILE A 38 3.10 -7.48 -0.10
N CYS A 39 2.98 -6.27 0.43
CA CYS A 39 1.82 -5.83 1.20
C CYS A 39 1.08 -4.70 0.47
N SER A 40 -0.10 -5.00 -0.08
CA SER A 40 -0.94 -4.03 -0.80
C SER A 40 -2.05 -3.51 0.10
N PHE A 41 -1.80 -2.33 0.70
CA PHE A 41 -2.75 -1.66 1.60
C PHE A 41 -2.78 -0.17 1.32
N ILE A 42 -3.89 0.49 1.64
CA ILE A 42 -4.00 1.94 1.50
C ILE A 42 -3.02 2.65 2.45
N SER A 43 -2.89 2.19 3.71
CA SER A 43 -1.98 2.76 4.72
C SER A 43 -1.99 4.30 4.77
N PRO A 44 -3.14 4.92 5.14
CA PRO A 44 -3.40 6.32 4.85
C PRO A 44 -2.62 7.31 5.72
N TYR A 45 -2.06 6.88 6.84
CA TYR A 45 -1.44 7.76 7.83
C TYR A 45 0.09 7.63 7.81
N GLN A 46 0.80 8.77 7.79
CA GLN A 46 2.27 8.82 7.78
C GLN A 46 2.86 8.12 9.02
N SER A 47 2.31 8.38 10.19
CA SER A 47 2.76 7.79 11.46
C SER A 47 2.79 6.26 11.44
N ILE A 48 1.83 5.62 10.77
CA ILE A 48 1.78 4.16 10.63
C ILE A 48 2.90 3.67 9.72
N ARG A 49 3.11 4.34 8.58
CA ARG A 49 4.18 3.97 7.63
C ARG A 49 5.55 4.14 8.26
N ASP A 50 5.77 5.22 9.02
CA ASP A 50 7.00 5.45 9.78
C ASP A 50 7.24 4.35 10.83
N ASN A 51 6.20 3.94 11.54
CA ASN A 51 6.30 2.84 12.50
C ASN A 51 6.64 1.51 11.81
N VAL A 52 6.05 1.21 10.65
CA VAL A 52 6.40 0.02 9.85
C VAL A 52 7.87 0.08 9.44
N ARG A 53 8.32 1.21 8.89
CA ARG A 53 9.71 1.42 8.48
C ARG A 53 10.69 1.24 9.65
N ALA A 54 10.41 1.82 10.79
CA ALA A 54 11.26 1.71 11.99
C ALA A 54 11.36 0.29 12.55
N ASN A 55 10.34 -0.53 12.33
CA ASN A 55 10.25 -1.88 12.91
C ASN A 55 10.55 -3.02 11.93
N THR A 56 10.89 -2.71 10.66
CA THR A 56 11.11 -3.72 9.63
C THR A 56 12.46 -3.50 8.94
N THR A 57 13.21 -4.56 8.71
CA THR A 57 14.45 -4.53 7.92
C THR A 57 14.14 -4.72 6.45
N ASN A 58 14.93 -4.09 5.56
CA ASN A 58 14.76 -4.15 4.10
C ASN A 58 13.34 -3.75 3.65
N PHE A 59 12.77 -2.76 4.32
CA PHE A 59 11.46 -2.21 3.98
C PHE A 59 11.57 -1.24 2.81
N LEU A 60 10.67 -1.39 1.86
CA LEU A 60 10.48 -0.43 0.77
C LEU A 60 9.05 0.08 0.76
N GLU A 61 8.90 1.38 0.78
CA GLU A 61 7.63 2.06 0.60
C GLU A 61 7.43 2.39 -0.89
N VAL A 62 6.43 1.76 -1.48
CA VAL A 62 6.03 2.03 -2.87
C VAL A 62 4.78 2.89 -2.86
N PHE A 63 4.91 4.13 -3.28
CA PHE A 63 3.77 5.02 -3.47
C PHE A 63 3.15 4.81 -4.84
N VAL A 64 1.97 4.19 -4.83
CA VAL A 64 1.15 3.97 -6.03
C VAL A 64 0.18 5.15 -6.14
N ASP A 65 0.57 6.16 -6.92
CA ASP A 65 -0.06 7.47 -6.97
C ASP A 65 -0.97 7.62 -8.19
N ALA A 66 -2.11 8.27 -7.97
CA ALA A 66 -2.96 8.85 -8.98
C ALA A 66 -3.78 9.99 -8.37
N PRO A 67 -4.11 11.06 -9.14
CA PRO A 67 -5.03 12.10 -8.70
C PRO A 67 -6.37 11.54 -8.23
N LEU A 68 -6.99 12.19 -7.24
CA LEU A 68 -8.23 11.69 -6.64
C LEU A 68 -9.39 11.59 -7.66
N ASP A 69 -9.50 12.53 -8.57
CA ASP A 69 -10.48 12.52 -9.67
C ASP A 69 -10.33 11.28 -10.56
N VAL A 70 -9.09 10.91 -10.89
CA VAL A 70 -8.80 9.71 -11.67
C VAL A 70 -9.19 8.43 -10.93
N VAL A 71 -8.94 8.32 -9.63
CA VAL A 71 -9.35 7.13 -8.87
C VAL A 71 -10.86 7.06 -8.64
N ILE A 72 -11.53 8.22 -8.52
CA ILE A 72 -13.00 8.31 -8.50
C ILE A 72 -13.59 7.87 -9.83
N GLU A 73 -13.03 8.30 -10.96
CA GLU A 73 -13.48 7.89 -12.30
C GLU A 73 -13.30 6.38 -12.50
N ARG A 74 -12.17 5.81 -12.08
CA ARG A 74 -11.90 4.38 -12.17
C ARG A 74 -12.88 3.53 -11.36
N ASP A 75 -13.24 3.94 -10.18
CA ASP A 75 -14.13 3.31 -9.16
C ASP A 75 -14.53 1.84 -9.40
N VAL A 76 -13.55 0.98 -9.64
CA VAL A 76 -13.71 -0.42 -10.09
C VAL A 76 -14.70 -1.22 -9.23
N LYS A 77 -14.87 -0.84 -7.95
CA LYS A 77 -15.72 -1.52 -6.98
C LYS A 77 -16.99 -0.73 -6.63
N GLY A 78 -17.22 0.44 -7.23
CA GLY A 78 -18.34 1.32 -6.91
C GLY A 78 -18.28 1.92 -5.49
N MET A 79 -17.12 1.90 -4.85
CA MET A 79 -16.95 2.32 -3.47
C MET A 79 -16.90 3.86 -3.35
N TYR A 80 -16.27 4.53 -4.29
CA TYR A 80 -16.24 6.01 -4.32
C TYR A 80 -17.64 6.59 -4.51
N LYS A 81 -18.44 5.99 -5.41
CA LYS A 81 -19.84 6.39 -5.60
C LYS A 81 -20.63 6.31 -4.30
N LYS A 82 -20.49 5.23 -3.55
CA LYS A 82 -21.16 5.05 -2.25
C LYS A 82 -20.64 6.01 -1.19
N ALA A 83 -19.33 6.25 -1.15
CA ALA A 83 -18.73 7.18 -0.20
C ALA A 83 -19.19 8.62 -0.45
N LEU A 84 -19.25 9.05 -1.72
CA LEU A 84 -19.77 10.37 -2.10
C LEU A 84 -21.27 10.54 -1.80
N ALA A 85 -22.03 9.44 -1.85
CA ALA A 85 -23.42 9.42 -1.43
C ALA A 85 -23.61 9.41 0.11
N GLY A 86 -22.53 9.37 0.89
CA GLY A 86 -22.56 9.32 2.35
C GLY A 86 -22.91 7.94 2.94
N GLU A 87 -22.94 6.90 2.10
CA GLU A 87 -23.29 5.54 2.53
C GLU A 87 -22.13 4.84 3.27
N ILE A 88 -20.90 5.30 3.08
CA ILE A 88 -19.70 4.72 3.71
C ILE A 88 -18.99 5.80 4.52
N PRO A 89 -19.00 5.73 5.86
CA PRO A 89 -18.23 6.62 6.71
C PRO A 89 -16.74 6.32 6.67
N ASN A 90 -15.92 7.30 7.03
CA ASN A 90 -14.46 7.16 7.16
C ASN A 90 -13.77 6.59 5.90
N PHE A 91 -14.23 7.02 4.72
CA PHE A 91 -13.67 6.57 3.45
C PHE A 91 -12.44 7.41 3.09
N THR A 92 -11.28 6.75 2.99
CA THR A 92 -10.00 7.40 2.70
C THR A 92 -10.04 8.19 1.38
N GLY A 93 -9.63 9.45 1.43
CA GLY A 93 -9.64 10.38 0.31
C GLY A 93 -10.96 11.12 0.09
N ILE A 94 -12.05 10.78 0.82
CA ILE A 94 -13.35 11.46 0.74
C ILE A 94 -13.72 12.05 2.11
N SER A 95 -14.01 11.20 3.09
CA SER A 95 -14.42 11.61 4.45
C SER A 95 -13.33 11.33 5.50
N ASP A 96 -12.24 10.70 5.11
CA ASP A 96 -11.06 10.43 5.93
C ASP A 96 -9.79 10.79 5.14
N PRO A 97 -8.75 11.36 5.75
CA PRO A 97 -7.58 11.84 5.04
C PRO A 97 -6.74 10.69 4.46
N PHE A 98 -6.04 10.99 3.36
CA PHE A 98 -4.89 10.24 2.88
C PHE A 98 -3.66 11.15 2.94
N GLU A 99 -2.74 10.81 3.82
CA GLU A 99 -1.47 11.51 3.96
C GLU A 99 -0.47 10.92 2.95
N ALA A 100 -0.20 11.65 1.87
CA ALA A 100 0.75 11.20 0.84
C ALA A 100 2.14 10.98 1.47
N PRO A 101 2.87 9.91 1.10
CA PRO A 101 4.24 9.71 1.55
C PRO A 101 5.13 10.89 1.15
N GLU A 102 5.88 11.44 2.11
CA GLU A 102 6.80 12.55 1.85
C GLU A 102 8.06 12.08 1.10
N ASN A 103 8.59 10.91 1.47
CA ASN A 103 9.82 10.36 0.92
C ASN A 103 9.66 8.84 0.65
N PRO A 104 8.83 8.44 -0.32
CA PRO A 104 8.69 7.04 -0.68
C PRO A 104 9.96 6.52 -1.35
N ASP A 105 10.29 5.25 -1.15
CA ASP A 105 11.45 4.62 -1.80
C ASP A 105 11.25 4.47 -3.31
N ILE A 106 10.01 4.25 -3.73
CA ILE A 106 9.60 4.13 -5.13
C ILE A 106 8.28 4.88 -5.30
N HIS A 107 8.17 5.70 -6.34
CA HIS A 107 6.97 6.45 -6.68
C HIS A 107 6.54 6.12 -8.12
N VAL A 108 5.32 5.61 -8.29
CA VAL A 108 4.72 5.32 -9.61
C VAL A 108 3.45 6.11 -9.83
N ARG A 109 3.32 6.73 -11.00
CA ARG A 109 2.18 7.54 -11.42
C ARG A 109 1.27 6.73 -12.34
N THR A 110 0.26 6.08 -11.74
CA THR A 110 -0.64 5.18 -12.49
C THR A 110 -1.65 5.89 -13.39
N ASP A 111 -1.74 7.21 -13.31
CA ASP A 111 -2.46 8.06 -14.27
C ASP A 111 -1.64 8.32 -15.55
N LYS A 112 -0.31 8.11 -15.51
CA LYS A 112 0.62 8.37 -16.62
C LYS A 112 1.32 7.12 -17.15
N GLN A 113 1.20 6.03 -16.44
CA GLN A 113 1.89 4.76 -16.73
C GLN A 113 0.88 3.62 -16.78
N THR A 114 1.10 2.69 -17.66
CA THR A 114 0.39 1.40 -17.68
C THR A 114 0.79 0.54 -16.49
N VAL A 115 0.02 -0.51 -16.23
CA VAL A 115 0.35 -1.50 -15.18
C VAL A 115 1.70 -2.17 -15.48
N ALA A 116 1.97 -2.50 -16.75
CA ALA A 116 3.22 -3.14 -17.17
C ALA A 116 4.43 -2.21 -16.96
N GLU A 117 4.33 -0.94 -17.33
CA GLU A 117 5.39 0.05 -17.12
C GLU A 117 5.66 0.29 -15.63
N SER A 118 4.60 0.43 -14.82
CA SER A 118 4.74 0.58 -13.37
C SER A 118 5.38 -0.64 -12.72
N ALA A 119 4.99 -1.85 -13.12
CA ALA A 119 5.58 -3.09 -12.62
C ALA A 119 7.05 -3.22 -13.04
N ALA A 120 7.37 -2.96 -14.29
CA ALA A 120 8.75 -3.01 -14.79
C ALA A 120 9.65 -2.00 -14.06
N TYR A 121 9.14 -0.79 -13.81
CA TYR A 121 9.87 0.22 -13.04
C TYR A 121 10.16 -0.24 -11.60
N ILE A 122 9.15 -0.79 -10.91
CA ILE A 122 9.32 -1.31 -9.54
C ILE A 122 10.34 -2.45 -9.52
N ILE A 123 10.24 -3.41 -10.45
CA ILE A 123 11.17 -4.53 -10.56
C ILE A 123 12.60 -4.02 -10.77
N GLY A 124 12.79 -3.11 -11.72
CA GLY A 124 14.12 -2.52 -11.98
C GLY A 124 14.72 -1.80 -10.77
N GLU A 125 13.89 -1.14 -9.94
CA GLU A 125 14.37 -0.54 -8.69
C GLU A 125 14.74 -1.59 -7.63
N LEU A 126 14.03 -2.73 -7.57
CA LEU A 126 14.40 -3.84 -6.69
C LEU A 126 15.71 -4.51 -7.12
N GLU A 127 15.93 -4.71 -8.43
CA GLU A 127 17.17 -5.23 -9.01
C GLU A 127 18.37 -4.32 -8.72
N LYS A 128 18.23 -3.01 -8.96
CA LYS A 128 19.26 -2.01 -8.66
C LYS A 128 19.69 -1.99 -7.19
N ARG A 129 18.78 -2.28 -6.30
CA ARG A 129 19.01 -2.36 -4.85
C ARG A 129 19.53 -3.73 -4.40
N GLY A 130 19.68 -4.69 -5.32
CA GLY A 130 20.12 -6.06 -5.03
C GLY A 130 19.14 -6.86 -4.18
N LEU A 131 17.86 -6.50 -4.18
CA LEU A 131 16.83 -7.18 -3.40
C LEU A 131 16.23 -8.38 -4.12
N ILE A 132 16.34 -8.40 -5.42
CA ILE A 132 16.03 -9.54 -6.29
C ILE A 132 17.15 -9.73 -7.32
N PRO A 133 17.37 -10.94 -7.84
CA PRO A 133 18.35 -11.16 -8.91
C PRO A 133 17.92 -10.43 -10.19
N VAL A 134 18.90 -9.91 -10.92
CA VAL A 134 18.66 -9.37 -12.28
C VAL A 134 18.23 -10.50 -13.19
N ALA A 135 17.14 -10.32 -13.94
CA ALA A 135 16.72 -11.31 -14.92
C ALA A 135 17.79 -11.45 -15.99
N GLU A 136 18.30 -12.66 -16.21
CA GLU A 136 19.17 -12.94 -17.35
C GLU A 136 18.38 -12.77 -18.65
N PRO A 137 18.95 -12.10 -19.65
CA PRO A 137 18.29 -12.02 -20.95
C PRO A 137 18.14 -13.42 -21.54
N ALA A 138 16.92 -13.73 -21.97
CA ALA A 138 16.60 -15.00 -22.63
C ALA A 138 17.34 -15.16 -23.98
#